data_253e39f5beb0df81ba8e54258bea98a1
#
_entry.id   253e39f5beb0df81ba8e54258bea98a1
#
_cell.length_a   1.000
_cell.length_b   1.000
_cell.length_c   1.000
_cell.angle_alpha   90.00
_cell.angle_beta   90.00
_cell.angle_gamma   90.00
#
_symmetry.space_group_name_H-M   'P 1'
#
loop_
_entity.id
_entity.type
_entity.pdbx_description
1 polymer ?
#
loop_
_entity_poly.entity_id
_entity_poly.type
_entity_poly.pdbx_seq_one_letter_code
_entity_poly.pdbx_strand_id
1 'polypeptide(L)'
;MPEVERLAAEVSRFADAHGIPPEAAGDLTLALEEVVANVIMHAYPQGGVHDIRVEITADKDRLTAQVEDDGVYFDPLRRADPDITLPIEKRSVGGLGLFFVRKVMDELSYSREAGRNRLSMAKRVTRI
;
A
#
# COMPACT_ATOMS: atom_id res chain seq x y z
N MET A 1 11.41 -2.59 10.12
CA MET A 1 11.90 -3.58 9.14
C MET A 1 12.76 -2.88 8.10
N PRO A 2 13.95 -3.40 7.81
CA PRO A 2 14.84 -2.76 6.82
C PRO A 2 14.21 -2.56 5.45
N GLU A 3 13.36 -3.49 5.03
CA GLU A 3 12.66 -3.42 3.75
C GLU A 3 11.69 -2.24 3.70
N VAL A 4 11.02 -1.94 4.82
CA VAL A 4 10.09 -0.82 4.92
C VAL A 4 10.86 0.50 4.86
N GLU A 5 12.00 0.57 5.54
CA GLU A 5 12.86 1.76 5.49
C GLU A 5 13.40 1.99 4.07
N ARG A 6 13.77 0.91 3.37
CA ARG A 6 14.21 0.99 1.98
C ARG A 6 13.09 1.49 1.08
N LEU A 7 11.87 1.06 1.35
CA LEU A 7 10.70 1.50 0.59
C LEU A 7 10.52 3.02 0.68
N ALA A 8 10.59 3.58 1.88
CA ALA A 8 10.49 5.03 2.07
C ALA A 8 11.57 5.78 1.29
N ALA A 9 12.81 5.29 1.32
CA ALA A 9 13.91 5.88 0.60
C ALA A 9 13.70 5.84 -0.92
N GLU A 10 13.18 4.73 -1.44
CA GLU A 10 12.90 4.59 -2.87
C GLU A 10 11.77 5.52 -3.31
N VAL A 11 10.71 5.65 -2.52
CA VAL A 11 9.62 6.58 -2.81
C VAL A 11 10.13 8.01 -2.85
N SER A 12 10.95 8.39 -1.88
CA SER A 12 11.53 9.73 -1.82
C SER A 12 12.37 10.03 -3.07
N ARG A 13 13.21 9.09 -3.47
CA ARG A 13 14.05 9.22 -4.67
C ARG A 13 13.21 9.37 -5.93
N PHE A 14 12.17 8.55 -6.06
CA PHE A 14 11.25 8.63 -7.18
C PHE A 14 10.54 9.98 -7.22
N ALA A 15 10.07 10.45 -6.07
CA ALA A 15 9.36 11.73 -5.97
C ALA A 15 10.26 12.89 -6.40
N ASP A 16 11.52 12.90 -5.94
CA ASP A 16 12.47 13.94 -6.33
C ASP A 16 12.73 13.93 -7.84
N ALA A 17 12.86 12.74 -8.41
CA ALA A 17 13.15 12.61 -9.85
C ALA A 17 11.96 13.03 -10.74
N HIS A 18 10.73 12.94 -10.22
CA HIS A 18 9.52 13.17 -11.02
C HIS A 18 8.72 14.41 -10.60
N GLY A 19 9.27 15.22 -9.70
CA GLY A 19 8.59 16.45 -9.27
C GLY A 19 7.31 16.20 -8.49
N ILE A 20 7.26 15.11 -7.73
CA ILE A 20 6.11 14.78 -6.89
C ILE A 20 6.19 15.56 -5.59
N PRO A 21 5.12 16.25 -5.16
CA PRO A 21 5.15 17.01 -3.91
C PRO A 21 5.44 16.11 -2.70
N PRO A 22 6.17 16.60 -1.70
CA PRO A 22 6.49 15.83 -0.50
C PRO A 22 5.28 15.27 0.23
N GLU A 23 4.17 15.99 0.26
CA GLU A 23 2.94 15.53 0.89
C GLU A 23 2.40 14.28 0.19
N ALA A 24 2.34 14.29 -1.14
CA ALA A 24 1.89 13.14 -1.92
C ALA A 24 2.84 11.96 -1.77
N ALA A 25 4.14 12.22 -1.76
CA ALA A 25 5.16 11.18 -1.53
C ALA A 25 5.01 10.55 -0.14
N GLY A 26 4.73 11.36 0.88
CA GLY A 26 4.49 10.88 2.24
C GLY A 26 3.24 10.01 2.33
N ASP A 27 2.15 10.43 1.69
CA ASP A 27 0.91 9.65 1.64
C ASP A 27 1.14 8.30 0.94
N LEU A 28 1.87 8.30 -0.17
CA LEU A 28 2.18 7.06 -0.88
C LEU A 28 3.04 6.14 -0.03
N THR A 29 4.05 6.68 0.64
CA THR A 29 4.92 5.89 1.52
C THR A 29 4.10 5.21 2.62
N LEU A 30 3.24 5.97 3.29
CA LEU A 30 2.38 5.42 4.33
C LEU A 30 1.47 4.33 3.79
N ALA A 31 0.84 4.57 2.64
CA ALA A 31 -0.05 3.61 2.01
C ALA A 31 0.70 2.31 1.65
N LEU A 32 1.89 2.42 1.06
CA LEU A 32 2.70 1.26 0.70
C LEU A 32 3.15 0.47 1.92
N GLU A 33 3.57 1.15 2.98
CA GLU A 33 3.97 0.49 4.22
C GLU A 33 2.82 -0.33 4.80
N GLU A 34 1.62 0.24 4.83
CA GLU A 34 0.45 -0.46 5.36
C GLU A 34 0.04 -1.64 4.49
N VAL A 35 0.07 -1.48 3.17
CA VAL A 35 -0.27 -2.56 2.24
C VAL A 35 0.74 -3.70 2.34
N VAL A 36 2.04 -3.38 2.34
CA VAL A 36 3.10 -4.39 2.46
C VAL A 36 3.00 -5.13 3.79
N ALA A 37 2.75 -4.41 4.88
CA ALA A 37 2.58 -5.04 6.20
C ALA A 37 1.39 -6.00 6.21
N ASN A 38 0.27 -5.61 5.59
CA ASN A 38 -0.90 -6.48 5.48
C ASN A 38 -0.61 -7.72 4.64
N VAL A 39 0.13 -7.57 3.55
CA VAL A 39 0.54 -8.72 2.72
C VAL A 39 1.37 -9.70 3.53
N ILE A 40 2.38 -9.20 4.23
CA ILE A 40 3.24 -10.04 5.07
C ILE A 40 2.41 -10.80 6.11
N MET A 41 1.47 -10.12 6.74
CA MET A 41 0.67 -10.69 7.82
C MET A 41 -0.34 -11.73 7.34
N HIS A 42 -0.97 -11.50 6.18
CA HIS A 42 -2.13 -12.27 5.75
C HIS A 42 -1.92 -13.15 4.53
N ALA A 43 -1.01 -12.79 3.62
CA ALA A 43 -0.80 -13.57 2.41
C ALA A 43 0.20 -14.71 2.62
N TYR A 44 0.95 -14.69 3.70
CA TYR A 44 1.97 -15.71 4.01
C TYR A 44 1.77 -16.26 5.41
N PRO A 45 0.69 -17.03 5.64
CA PRO A 45 0.39 -17.54 6.98
C PRO A 45 1.47 -18.47 7.55
N GLN A 46 2.28 -19.09 6.69
CA GLN A 46 3.38 -19.95 7.10
C GLN A 46 4.69 -19.18 7.34
N GLY A 47 4.68 -17.87 7.11
CA GLY A 47 5.88 -17.07 7.19
C GLY A 47 6.89 -17.38 6.08
N GLY A 48 8.18 -17.26 6.39
CA GLY A 48 9.24 -17.54 5.46
C GLY A 48 9.75 -16.30 4.73
N VAL A 49 10.65 -16.50 3.77
CA VAL A 49 11.22 -15.43 2.95
C VAL A 49 10.49 -15.42 1.62
N HIS A 50 9.89 -14.28 1.28
CA HIS A 50 9.13 -14.11 0.04
C HIS A 50 9.46 -12.78 -0.60
N ASP A 51 9.32 -12.72 -1.92
CA ASP A 51 9.49 -11.48 -2.66
C ASP A 51 8.14 -10.79 -2.82
N ILE A 52 8.10 -9.52 -2.46
CA ILE A 52 6.96 -8.65 -2.71
C ILE A 52 7.45 -7.59 -3.67
N ARG A 53 6.77 -7.48 -4.81
CA ARG A 53 7.16 -6.53 -5.85
C ARG A 53 6.34 -5.25 -5.69
N VAL A 54 7.03 -4.12 -5.64
CA VAL A 54 6.41 -2.81 -5.61
C VAL A 54 6.85 -2.06 -6.85
N GLU A 55 5.89 -1.54 -7.61
CA GLU A 55 6.15 -0.77 -8.82
C GLU A 55 5.43 0.56 -8.71
N ILE A 56 6.16 1.65 -8.98
CA ILE A 56 5.62 3.01 -8.90
C ILE A 56 5.76 3.63 -10.29
N THR A 57 4.67 4.26 -10.74
CA THR A 57 4.67 4.99 -12.01
C THR A 57 4.07 6.38 -11.79
N ALA A 58 4.54 7.35 -12.55
CA ALA A 58 3.99 8.70 -12.52
C ALA A 58 3.62 9.12 -13.93
N ASP A 59 2.41 9.59 -14.07
CA ASP A 59 1.92 10.18 -15.29
C ASP A 59 1.77 11.69 -15.07
N LYS A 60 1.18 12.40 -16.02
CA LYS A 60 1.07 13.85 -16.02
C LYS A 60 0.52 14.41 -14.70
N ASP A 61 -0.56 13.83 -14.19
CA ASP A 61 -1.23 14.30 -12.99
C ASP A 61 -1.61 13.15 -12.04
N ARG A 62 -0.98 11.98 -12.23
CA ARG A 62 -1.38 10.78 -11.51
C ARG A 62 -0.16 9.99 -11.06
N LEU A 63 -0.18 9.60 -9.81
CA LEU A 63 0.83 8.74 -9.19
C LEU A 63 0.18 7.40 -8.92
N THR A 64 0.77 6.33 -9.46
CA THR A 64 0.22 4.98 -9.35
C THR A 64 1.24 4.05 -8.73
N ALA A 65 0.79 3.15 -7.88
CA ALA A 65 1.63 2.11 -7.31
C ALA A 65 0.92 0.76 -7.36
N GLN A 66 1.69 -0.30 -7.57
CA GLN A 66 1.19 -1.67 -7.52
C GLN A 66 2.03 -2.47 -6.55
N VAL A 67 1.36 -3.28 -5.74
CA VAL A 67 2.02 -4.23 -4.84
C VAL A 67 1.58 -5.62 -5.26
N GLU A 68 2.54 -6.47 -5.63
CA GLU A 68 2.29 -7.82 -6.12
C GLU A 68 3.00 -8.83 -5.25
N ASP A 69 2.32 -9.93 -4.92
CA ASP A 69 2.89 -11.03 -4.15
C ASP A 69 2.37 -12.37 -4.66
N ASP A 70 3.05 -13.45 -4.31
CA ASP A 70 2.69 -14.81 -4.69
C ASP A 70 2.11 -15.62 -3.52
N GLY A 71 1.61 -14.95 -2.51
CA GLY A 71 1.01 -15.58 -1.34
C GLY A 71 -0.37 -16.16 -1.63
N VAL A 72 -1.02 -16.63 -0.57
CA VAL A 72 -2.39 -17.12 -0.68
C VAL A 72 -3.33 -15.96 -1.03
N TYR A 73 -4.52 -16.30 -1.53
CA TYR A 73 -5.52 -15.29 -1.83
C TYR A 73 -5.73 -14.38 -0.62
N PHE A 74 -5.58 -13.10 -0.84
CA PHE A 74 -5.84 -12.09 0.18
C PHE A 74 -6.22 -10.78 -0.51
N ASP A 75 -7.50 -10.41 -0.40
CA ASP A 75 -8.02 -9.13 -0.91
C ASP A 75 -8.25 -8.18 0.26
N PRO A 76 -7.34 -7.24 0.51
CA PRO A 76 -7.50 -6.32 1.63
C PRO A 76 -8.71 -5.40 1.50
N LEU A 77 -9.22 -5.19 0.27
CA LEU A 77 -10.36 -4.32 0.04
C LEU A 77 -11.68 -4.93 0.49
N ARG A 78 -11.71 -6.24 0.74
CA ARG A 78 -12.90 -6.91 1.26
C ARG A 78 -13.06 -6.74 2.76
N ARG A 79 -12.05 -6.26 3.45
CA ARG A 79 -12.13 -6.00 4.88
C ARG A 79 -12.93 -4.73 5.11
N ALA A 80 -13.89 -4.78 6.03
CA ALA A 80 -14.64 -3.59 6.40
C ALA A 80 -13.74 -2.57 7.08
N ASP A 81 -14.07 -1.28 6.92
CA ASP A 81 -13.40 -0.24 7.68
C ASP A 81 -13.62 -0.45 9.18
N PRO A 82 -12.64 -0.10 10.02
CA PRO A 82 -12.80 -0.25 11.45
C PRO A 82 -13.90 0.65 11.99
N ASP A 83 -14.57 0.20 13.03
CA ASP A 83 -15.52 1.05 13.75
C ASP A 83 -14.70 1.95 14.69
N ILE A 84 -14.50 3.19 14.26
CA ILE A 84 -13.68 4.15 14.99
C ILE A 84 -14.35 4.64 16.29
N THR A 85 -15.61 4.28 16.52
CA THR A 85 -16.28 4.57 17.79
C THR A 85 -15.92 3.55 18.87
N LEU A 86 -15.36 2.40 18.49
CA LEU A 86 -14.93 1.38 19.46
C LEU A 86 -13.56 1.75 20.03
N PRO A 87 -13.29 1.36 21.30
CA PRO A 87 -11.95 1.46 21.85
C PRO A 87 -10.92 0.72 20.98
N ILE A 88 -9.68 1.22 20.97
CA ILE A 88 -8.62 0.66 20.13
C ILE A 88 -8.46 -0.85 20.35
N GLU A 89 -8.51 -1.31 21.60
CA GLU A 89 -8.34 -2.72 21.94
C GLU A 89 -9.46 -3.62 21.42
N LYS A 90 -10.58 -3.04 20.99
CA LYS A 90 -11.71 -3.79 20.41
C LYS A 90 -11.76 -3.73 18.89
N ARG A 91 -10.85 -2.98 18.26
CA ARG A 91 -10.79 -2.90 16.80
C ARG A 91 -10.00 -4.06 16.23
N SER A 92 -10.31 -4.42 14.99
CA SER A 92 -9.57 -5.44 14.26
C SER A 92 -8.12 -5.00 14.03
N VAL A 93 -7.18 -5.92 14.20
CA VAL A 93 -5.77 -5.66 13.95
C VAL A 93 -5.58 -5.36 12.45
N GLY A 94 -4.85 -4.30 12.14
CA GLY A 94 -4.52 -3.90 10.76
C GLY A 94 -5.63 -3.16 10.02
N GLY A 95 -6.87 -3.21 10.50
CA GLY A 95 -7.98 -2.54 9.83
C GLY A 95 -7.84 -1.02 9.78
N LEU A 96 -7.23 -0.44 10.81
CA LEU A 96 -7.05 1.00 10.89
C LEU A 96 -6.09 1.51 9.82
N GLY A 97 -5.00 0.78 9.55
CA GLY A 97 -4.03 1.14 8.52
C GLY A 97 -4.68 1.22 7.15
N LEU A 98 -5.46 0.20 6.77
CA LEU A 98 -6.16 0.21 5.49
C LEU A 98 -7.21 1.32 5.40
N PHE A 99 -7.83 1.65 6.53
CA PHE A 99 -8.73 2.80 6.60
C PHE A 99 -8.02 4.07 6.14
N PHE A 100 -6.79 4.33 6.61
CA PHE A 100 -6.01 5.48 6.19
C PHE A 100 -5.61 5.40 4.72
N VAL A 101 -5.27 4.21 4.23
CA VAL A 101 -4.96 4.03 2.79
C VAL A 101 -6.15 4.49 1.94
N ARG A 102 -7.35 4.09 2.31
CA ARG A 102 -8.57 4.51 1.60
C ARG A 102 -8.82 6.02 1.69
N LYS A 103 -8.36 6.66 2.76
CA LYS A 103 -8.53 8.10 2.92
C LYS A 103 -7.55 8.91 2.09
N VAL A 104 -6.32 8.43 1.91
CA VAL A 104 -5.27 9.20 1.24
C VAL A 104 -5.12 8.88 -0.24
N MET A 105 -5.61 7.71 -0.69
CA MET A 105 -5.57 7.34 -2.11
C MET A 105 -6.91 7.61 -2.78
N ASP A 106 -6.88 8.02 -4.04
CA ASP A 106 -8.08 8.31 -4.80
C ASP A 106 -8.73 7.06 -5.38
N GLU A 107 -7.92 6.05 -5.71
CA GLU A 107 -8.40 4.80 -6.29
C GLU A 107 -7.65 3.62 -5.72
N LEU A 108 -8.37 2.54 -5.47
CA LEU A 108 -7.81 1.26 -5.04
C LEU A 108 -8.49 0.15 -5.83
N SER A 109 -7.71 -0.82 -6.29
CA SER A 109 -8.26 -2.01 -6.93
C SER A 109 -7.43 -3.23 -6.62
N TYR A 110 -8.05 -4.38 -6.62
CA TYR A 110 -7.40 -5.66 -6.35
C TYR A 110 -7.71 -6.64 -7.47
N SER A 111 -6.71 -7.43 -7.84
CA SER A 111 -6.91 -8.55 -8.75
C SER A 111 -6.05 -9.73 -8.32
N ARG A 112 -6.50 -10.93 -8.70
CA ARG A 112 -5.70 -12.14 -8.53
C ARG A 112 -5.62 -12.84 -9.86
N GLU A 113 -4.39 -13.07 -10.31
CA GLU A 113 -4.13 -13.65 -11.61
C GLU A 113 -2.86 -14.47 -11.56
N ALA A 114 -2.89 -15.66 -12.15
CA ALA A 114 -1.73 -16.54 -12.22
C ALA A 114 -1.09 -16.83 -10.85
N GLY A 115 -1.91 -16.99 -9.80
CA GLY A 115 -1.42 -17.27 -8.45
C GLY A 115 -0.82 -16.08 -7.72
N ARG A 116 -1.06 -14.86 -8.21
CA ARG A 116 -0.51 -13.65 -7.60
C ARG A 116 -1.61 -12.69 -7.19
N ASN A 117 -1.45 -12.10 -6.01
CA ASN A 117 -2.26 -10.97 -5.56
C ASN A 117 -1.65 -9.69 -6.13
N ARG A 118 -2.48 -8.79 -6.61
CA ARG A 118 -2.03 -7.48 -7.07
C ARG A 118 -2.97 -6.41 -6.56
N LEU A 119 -2.46 -5.52 -5.74
CA LEU A 119 -3.19 -4.34 -5.28
C LEU A 119 -2.64 -3.13 -6.02
N SER A 120 -3.53 -2.39 -6.67
CA SER A 120 -3.17 -1.14 -7.35
C SER A 120 -3.78 0.03 -6.62
N MET A 121 -3.05 1.12 -6.54
CA MET A 121 -3.51 2.35 -5.93
C MET A 121 -3.09 3.54 -6.77
N ALA A 122 -3.92 4.57 -6.77
CA ALA A 122 -3.63 5.77 -7.55
C ALA A 122 -4.02 7.02 -6.75
N LYS A 123 -3.26 8.07 -6.97
CA LYS A 123 -3.46 9.36 -6.33
C LYS A 123 -3.24 10.46 -7.35
N ARG A 124 -4.14 11.43 -7.38
CA ARG A 124 -3.94 12.64 -8.17
C ARG A 124 -2.88 13.49 -7.52
N VAL A 125 -2.00 14.04 -8.33
CA VAL A 125 -0.92 14.91 -7.85
C VAL A 125 -0.78 16.10 -8.77
N THR A 126 -0.38 17.23 -8.18
CA THR A 126 0.04 18.39 -8.94
C THR A 126 1.55 18.46 -8.83
N ARG A 127 2.24 18.23 -9.94
CA ARG A 127 3.71 18.22 -9.95
C ARG A 127 4.26 19.63 -9.76
N ILE A 128 5.40 19.65 -9.11
CA ILE A 128 6.15 20.89 -8.90
C ILE A 128 6.92 21.24 -10.16
#